data_c816857b1302c71b39ae98b2df3801ec
#
_entry.id   c816857b1302c71b39ae98b2df3801ec
#
_cell.length_a   1.000
_cell.length_b   1.000
_cell.length_c   1.000
_cell.angle_alpha   90.00
_cell.angle_beta   90.00
_cell.angle_gamma   90.00
#
_symmetry.space_group_name_H-M   'P 1'
#
loop_
_entity.id
_entity.type
_entity.pdbx_description
1 polymer ?
#
loop_
_entity_poly.entity_id
_entity_poly.type
_entity_poly.pdbx_seq_one_letter_code
_entity_poly.pdbx_strand_id
1 'polypeptide(L)'
;PQESAAKIIRHVEEGMELAKKYLPDEVSDFITAHHGDSLTAYFYNKYISEGGDPANKSEFKYHGKLPQTREQSIVMICDTVEAASRSLKSYTSDTITALVNRLVQSKIDEGQLLESEISFKEIEIVKKCLVDRLEHIYHARIDYKTSDKK
;
A
#
# COMPACT_ATOMS: atom_id res chain seq x y z
N PRO A 1 18.18 -7.17 4.05
CA PRO A 1 16.86 -6.97 3.40
C PRO A 1 15.87 -8.10 3.70
N GLN A 2 16.30 -9.37 3.65
CA GLN A 2 15.47 -10.56 3.85
C GLN A 2 14.79 -10.59 5.22
N GLU A 3 15.53 -10.43 6.32
CA GLU A 3 14.96 -10.39 7.68
C GLU A 3 13.93 -9.26 7.85
N SER A 4 14.21 -8.09 7.25
CA SER A 4 13.29 -6.96 7.29
C SER A 4 12.01 -7.24 6.49
N ALA A 5 12.13 -7.86 5.32
CA ALA A 5 11.01 -8.30 4.52
C ALA A 5 10.17 -9.34 5.27
N ALA A 6 10.81 -10.38 5.82
CA ALA A 6 10.13 -11.42 6.60
C ALA A 6 9.37 -10.85 7.80
N LYS A 7 9.96 -9.86 8.50
CA LYS A 7 9.29 -9.19 9.63
C LYS A 7 8.05 -8.42 9.18
N ILE A 8 8.13 -7.72 8.04
CA ILE A 8 6.98 -6.98 7.52
C ILE A 8 5.92 -7.94 6.98
N ILE A 9 6.29 -9.01 6.28
CA ILE A 9 5.33 -10.00 5.80
C ILE A 9 4.56 -10.65 6.96
N ARG A 10 5.24 -10.95 8.05
CA ARG A 10 4.66 -11.61 9.23
C ARG A 10 3.55 -10.81 9.91
N HIS A 11 3.51 -9.47 9.79
CA HIS A 11 2.46 -8.67 10.45
C HIS A 11 1.05 -9.06 9.99
N VAL A 12 0.90 -9.56 8.77
CA VAL A 12 -0.39 -10.01 8.24
C VAL A 12 -0.86 -11.28 8.97
N GLU A 13 0.05 -12.24 9.16
CA GLU A 13 -0.22 -13.50 9.86
C GLU A 13 -0.53 -13.24 11.35
N GLU A 14 0.32 -12.46 12.02
CA GLU A 14 0.15 -12.07 13.43
C GLU A 14 -1.14 -11.25 13.63
N GLY A 15 -1.44 -10.34 12.72
CA GLY A 15 -2.68 -9.57 12.73
C GLY A 15 -3.91 -10.46 12.58
N MET A 16 -3.86 -11.46 11.71
CA MET A 16 -4.94 -12.42 11.50
C MET A 16 -5.17 -13.32 12.72
N GLU A 17 -4.09 -13.82 13.35
CA GLU A 17 -4.19 -14.62 14.58
C GLU A 17 -4.85 -13.84 15.73
N LEU A 18 -4.54 -12.54 15.84
CA LEU A 18 -5.16 -11.67 16.83
C LEU A 18 -6.62 -11.38 16.51
N ALA A 19 -6.91 -11.04 15.24
CA ALA A 19 -8.24 -10.65 14.80
C ALA A 19 -9.28 -11.76 14.94
N LYS A 20 -8.94 -13.01 14.62
CA LYS A 20 -9.83 -14.19 14.73
C LYS A 20 -10.46 -14.37 16.09
N LYS A 21 -9.87 -13.81 17.13
CA LYS A 21 -10.39 -13.93 18.51
C LYS A 21 -11.50 -12.92 18.80
N TYR A 22 -11.60 -11.83 18.03
CA TYR A 22 -12.41 -10.68 18.38
C TYR A 22 -13.27 -10.14 17.23
N LEU A 23 -12.93 -10.46 15.98
CA LEU A 23 -13.57 -9.88 14.80
C LEU A 23 -14.28 -10.95 13.97
N PRO A 24 -15.41 -10.61 13.33
CA PRO A 24 -16.04 -11.44 12.32
C PRO A 24 -15.10 -11.74 11.14
N ASP A 25 -15.31 -12.83 10.43
CA ASP A 25 -14.47 -13.25 9.31
C ASP A 25 -14.45 -12.21 8.20
N GLU A 26 -15.58 -11.57 7.90
CA GLU A 26 -15.71 -10.52 6.88
C GLU A 26 -14.81 -9.31 7.16
N VAL A 27 -14.57 -8.99 8.44
CA VAL A 27 -13.67 -7.90 8.85
C VAL A 27 -12.22 -8.40 8.87
N SER A 28 -11.99 -9.62 9.32
CA SER A 28 -10.66 -10.23 9.39
C SER A 28 -10.06 -10.44 7.99
N ASP A 29 -10.89 -10.68 6.98
CA ASP A 29 -10.46 -10.86 5.59
C ASP A 29 -9.76 -9.62 5.01
N PHE A 30 -10.04 -8.42 5.51
CA PHE A 30 -9.28 -7.20 5.14
C PHE A 30 -7.81 -7.30 5.52
N ILE A 31 -7.48 -7.98 6.64
CA ILE A 31 -6.11 -8.15 7.11
C ILE A 31 -5.31 -9.02 6.12
N THR A 32 -5.91 -10.05 5.56
CA THR A 32 -5.23 -10.91 4.58
C THR A 32 -5.18 -10.30 3.19
N ALA A 33 -6.14 -9.43 2.85
CA ALA A 33 -6.30 -8.90 1.50
C ALA A 33 -5.55 -7.57 1.26
N HIS A 34 -5.23 -6.78 2.31
CA HIS A 34 -4.72 -5.41 2.11
C HIS A 34 -3.34 -5.33 1.45
N HIS A 35 -2.58 -6.42 1.46
CA HIS A 35 -1.33 -6.55 0.68
C HIS A 35 -1.42 -7.60 -0.43
N GLY A 36 -2.44 -8.47 -0.42
CA GLY A 36 -2.57 -9.55 -1.39
C GLY A 36 -1.33 -10.47 -1.40
N ASP A 37 -0.84 -10.79 -2.58
CA ASP A 37 0.43 -11.50 -2.80
C ASP A 37 1.54 -10.56 -3.35
N SER A 38 1.40 -9.26 -3.10
CA SER A 38 2.30 -8.25 -3.65
C SER A 38 3.72 -8.38 -3.11
N LEU A 39 4.67 -7.83 -3.87
CA LEU A 39 6.09 -7.82 -3.54
C LEU A 39 6.39 -6.72 -2.52
N THR A 40 7.22 -7.00 -1.51
CA THR A 40 7.86 -5.98 -0.67
C THR A 40 8.98 -5.31 -1.46
N ALA A 41 8.60 -4.52 -2.48
CA ALA A 41 9.46 -4.06 -3.56
C ALA A 41 10.73 -3.33 -3.08
N TYR A 42 10.64 -2.52 -2.01
CA TYR A 42 11.79 -1.83 -1.45
C TYR A 42 12.88 -2.81 -1.00
N PHE A 43 12.50 -3.84 -0.25
CA PHE A 43 13.46 -4.83 0.28
C PHE A 43 14.00 -5.73 -0.82
N TYR A 44 13.15 -6.13 -1.77
CA TYR A 44 13.58 -6.93 -2.90
C TYR A 44 14.58 -6.18 -3.79
N ASN A 45 14.29 -4.93 -4.13
CA ASN A 45 15.19 -4.11 -4.94
C ASN A 45 16.52 -3.87 -4.24
N LYS A 46 16.49 -3.65 -2.91
CA LYS A 46 17.70 -3.53 -2.10
C LYS A 46 18.50 -4.85 -2.12
N TYR A 47 17.83 -5.99 -1.93
CA TYR A 47 18.45 -7.30 -1.99
C TYR A 47 19.15 -7.55 -3.33
N ILE A 48 18.49 -7.24 -4.45
CA ILE A 48 19.08 -7.38 -5.79
C ILE A 48 20.28 -6.43 -5.97
N SER A 49 20.18 -5.18 -5.49
CA SER A 49 21.29 -4.21 -5.59
C SER A 49 22.52 -4.61 -4.77
N GLU A 50 22.35 -5.45 -3.76
CA GLU A 50 23.43 -6.04 -2.93
C GLU A 50 23.96 -7.37 -3.50
N GLY A 51 23.55 -7.77 -4.72
CA GLY A 51 24.00 -8.98 -5.38
C GLY A 51 23.19 -10.24 -5.07
N GLY A 52 21.96 -10.07 -4.55
CA GLY A 52 21.06 -11.17 -4.25
C GLY A 52 20.58 -11.91 -5.50
N ASP A 53 20.24 -13.19 -5.35
CA ASP A 53 19.74 -14.03 -6.43
C ASP A 53 18.27 -13.71 -6.76
N PRO A 54 17.95 -13.33 -8.02
CA PRO A 54 16.56 -13.09 -8.45
C PRO A 54 15.61 -14.28 -8.25
N ALA A 55 16.13 -15.51 -8.19
CA ALA A 55 15.35 -16.71 -7.94
C ALA A 55 14.63 -16.67 -6.57
N ASN A 56 15.16 -15.92 -5.60
CA ASN A 56 14.59 -15.79 -4.26
C ASN A 56 13.46 -14.75 -4.16
N LYS A 57 12.92 -14.30 -5.28
CA LYS A 57 11.84 -13.28 -5.30
C LYS A 57 10.62 -13.65 -4.45
N SER A 58 10.29 -14.94 -4.35
CA SER A 58 9.18 -15.45 -3.56
C SER A 58 9.30 -15.14 -2.06
N GLU A 59 10.52 -15.06 -1.52
CA GLU A 59 10.76 -14.73 -0.11
C GLU A 59 10.37 -13.29 0.26
N PHE A 60 10.16 -12.45 -0.76
CA PHE A 60 9.79 -11.04 -0.61
C PHE A 60 8.33 -10.77 -0.93
N LYS A 61 7.52 -11.80 -1.15
CA LYS A 61 6.08 -11.66 -1.40
C LYS A 61 5.25 -11.87 -0.16
N TYR A 62 4.17 -11.12 -0.07
CA TYR A 62 3.09 -11.44 0.87
C TYR A 62 2.39 -12.73 0.43
N HIS A 63 1.77 -13.43 1.38
CA HIS A 63 1.05 -14.68 1.16
C HIS A 63 -0.45 -14.52 1.45
N GLY A 64 -0.96 -13.29 1.28
CA GLY A 64 -2.37 -12.96 1.48
C GLY A 64 -3.23 -13.37 0.29
N LYS A 65 -4.55 -13.22 0.47
CA LYS A 65 -5.53 -13.38 -0.60
C LYS A 65 -5.60 -12.10 -1.42
N LEU A 66 -5.87 -12.20 -2.72
CA LEU A 66 -6.20 -11.03 -3.52
C LEU A 66 -7.51 -10.41 -3.02
N PRO A 67 -7.66 -9.08 -3.07
CA PRO A 67 -8.92 -8.41 -2.78
C PRO A 67 -10.04 -8.96 -3.66
N GLN A 68 -11.17 -9.31 -3.05
CA GLN A 68 -12.34 -9.82 -3.76
C GLN A 68 -13.46 -8.79 -3.82
N THR A 69 -13.57 -7.93 -2.81
CA THR A 69 -14.56 -6.86 -2.78
C THR A 69 -13.95 -5.51 -3.17
N ARG A 70 -14.81 -4.56 -3.54
CA ARG A 70 -14.41 -3.16 -3.79
C ARG A 70 -13.74 -2.54 -2.58
N GLU A 71 -14.31 -2.79 -1.41
CA GLU A 71 -13.82 -2.25 -0.13
C GLU A 71 -12.42 -2.75 0.17
N GLN A 72 -12.13 -4.04 -0.02
CA GLN A 72 -10.80 -4.62 0.16
C GLN A 72 -9.79 -3.99 -0.82
N SER A 73 -10.19 -3.78 -2.08
CA SER A 73 -9.35 -3.12 -3.08
C SER A 73 -9.06 -1.67 -2.73
N ILE A 74 -10.06 -0.94 -2.23
CA ILE A 74 -9.88 0.44 -1.76
C ILE A 74 -8.91 0.49 -0.59
N VAL A 75 -9.03 -0.42 0.39
CA VAL A 75 -8.11 -0.49 1.53
C VAL A 75 -6.68 -0.78 1.05
N MET A 76 -6.47 -1.73 0.14
CA MET A 76 -5.16 -2.01 -0.44
C MET A 76 -4.54 -0.77 -1.12
N ILE A 77 -5.32 -0.07 -1.92
CA ILE A 77 -4.87 1.15 -2.61
C ILE A 77 -4.53 2.23 -1.60
N CYS A 78 -5.40 2.47 -0.61
CA CYS A 78 -5.20 3.49 0.41
C CYS A 78 -3.94 3.23 1.24
N ASP A 79 -3.74 2.00 1.72
CA ASP A 79 -2.56 1.60 2.49
C ASP A 79 -1.27 1.79 1.68
N THR A 80 -1.25 1.30 0.43
CA THR A 80 -0.11 1.43 -0.47
C THR A 80 0.26 2.90 -0.70
N VAL A 81 -0.73 3.76 -0.95
CA VAL A 81 -0.51 5.18 -1.23
C VAL A 81 -0.10 5.92 0.04
N GLU A 82 -0.71 5.63 1.18
CA GLU A 82 -0.38 6.25 2.46
C GLU A 82 1.06 5.95 2.86
N ALA A 83 1.46 4.69 2.83
CA ALA A 83 2.82 4.28 3.17
C ALA A 83 3.87 4.95 2.27
N ALA A 84 3.65 4.99 0.96
CA ALA A 84 4.57 5.59 0.01
C ALA A 84 4.60 7.13 0.08
N SER A 85 3.48 7.76 0.42
CA SER A 85 3.38 9.21 0.51
C SER A 85 4.33 9.81 1.56
N ARG A 86 4.65 9.05 2.61
CA ARG A 86 5.59 9.46 3.67
C ARG A 86 7.01 9.67 3.16
N SER A 87 7.36 9.07 2.02
CA SER A 87 8.70 9.15 1.41
C SER A 87 8.83 10.25 0.35
N LEU A 88 7.77 11.00 0.06
CA LEU A 88 7.82 12.13 -0.86
C LEU A 88 8.75 13.22 -0.34
N LYS A 89 9.60 13.73 -1.23
CA LYS A 89 10.49 14.87 -0.93
C LYS A 89 9.80 16.22 -1.09
N SER A 90 8.73 16.26 -1.89
CA SER A 90 7.93 17.45 -2.19
C SER A 90 6.46 17.03 -2.28
N TYR A 91 5.59 17.87 -1.74
CA TYR A 91 4.14 17.61 -1.66
C TYR A 91 3.37 18.61 -2.52
N THR A 92 3.73 18.72 -3.79
CA THR A 92 2.97 19.47 -4.79
C THR A 92 1.84 18.61 -5.36
N SER A 93 0.81 19.25 -5.92
CA SER A 93 -0.29 18.55 -6.61
C SER A 93 0.24 17.57 -7.66
N ASP A 94 1.23 17.98 -8.46
CA ASP A 94 1.83 17.14 -9.49
C ASP A 94 2.54 15.92 -8.91
N THR A 95 3.34 16.08 -7.84
CA THR A 95 4.07 14.96 -7.22
C THR A 95 3.13 13.97 -6.53
N ILE A 96 2.09 14.46 -5.89
CA ILE A 96 1.06 13.63 -5.25
C ILE A 96 0.28 12.86 -6.32
N THR A 97 -0.19 13.55 -7.36
CA THR A 97 -0.93 12.94 -8.48
C THR A 97 -0.10 11.86 -9.18
N ALA A 98 1.17 12.16 -9.48
CA ALA A 98 2.08 11.20 -10.09
C ALA A 98 2.30 9.96 -9.21
N LEU A 99 2.45 10.14 -7.89
CA LEU A 99 2.59 9.03 -6.94
C LEU A 99 1.35 8.14 -6.96
N VAL A 100 0.16 8.72 -6.79
CA VAL A 100 -1.11 7.98 -6.74
C VAL A 100 -1.30 7.19 -8.03
N ASN A 101 -1.15 7.82 -9.19
CA ASN A 101 -1.31 7.16 -10.48
C ASN A 101 -0.33 6.00 -10.65
N ARG A 102 0.94 6.19 -10.34
CA ARG A 102 1.97 5.16 -10.45
C ARG A 102 1.68 3.96 -9.56
N LEU A 103 1.27 4.19 -8.31
CA LEU A 103 1.04 3.10 -7.36
C LEU A 103 -0.22 2.30 -7.69
N VAL A 104 -1.30 2.98 -8.09
CA VAL A 104 -2.52 2.30 -8.52
C VAL A 104 -2.25 1.48 -9.79
N GLN A 105 -1.54 2.05 -10.77
CA GLN A 105 -1.15 1.32 -11.97
C GLN A 105 -0.29 0.09 -11.64
N SER A 106 0.66 0.21 -10.72
CA SER A 106 1.48 -0.93 -10.26
C SER A 106 0.60 -2.07 -9.72
N LYS A 107 -0.44 -1.75 -8.91
CA LYS A 107 -1.36 -2.78 -8.39
C LYS A 107 -2.17 -3.46 -9.49
N ILE A 108 -2.57 -2.73 -10.52
CA ILE A 108 -3.24 -3.28 -11.70
C ILE A 108 -2.28 -4.20 -12.48
N ASP A 109 -1.07 -3.73 -12.76
CA ASP A 109 -0.06 -4.46 -13.54
C ASP A 109 0.42 -5.73 -12.81
N GLU A 110 0.49 -5.68 -11.48
CA GLU A 110 0.80 -6.83 -10.61
C GLU A 110 -0.37 -7.83 -10.49
N GLY A 111 -1.54 -7.53 -11.09
CA GLY A 111 -2.72 -8.39 -11.04
C GLY A 111 -3.42 -8.40 -9.68
N GLN A 112 -3.13 -7.46 -8.79
CA GLN A 112 -3.66 -7.47 -7.42
C GLN A 112 -5.18 -7.23 -7.36
N LEU A 113 -5.79 -6.68 -8.41
CA LEU A 113 -7.22 -6.37 -8.48
C LEU A 113 -8.01 -7.35 -9.38
N LEU A 114 -7.40 -8.44 -9.82
CA LEU A 114 -8.01 -9.36 -10.80
C LEU A 114 -9.26 -10.08 -10.28
N GLU A 115 -9.33 -10.34 -8.97
CA GLU A 115 -10.46 -11.01 -8.34
C GLU A 115 -11.49 -10.04 -7.76
N SER A 116 -11.24 -8.74 -7.90
CA SER A 116 -12.06 -7.69 -7.32
C SER A 116 -13.20 -7.26 -8.24
N GLU A 117 -14.33 -6.92 -7.64
CA GLU A 117 -15.47 -6.30 -8.32
C GLU A 117 -15.29 -4.79 -8.60
N ILE A 118 -14.15 -4.20 -8.23
CA ILE A 118 -13.91 -2.77 -8.44
C ILE A 118 -13.79 -2.43 -9.93
N SER A 119 -14.58 -1.48 -10.39
CA SER A 119 -14.53 -1.01 -11.77
C SER A 119 -13.43 0.05 -11.99
N PHE A 120 -12.97 0.21 -13.23
CA PHE A 120 -12.04 1.29 -13.57
C PHE A 120 -12.59 2.68 -13.26
N LYS A 121 -13.91 2.88 -13.37
CA LYS A 121 -14.55 4.14 -12.98
C LYS A 121 -14.39 4.42 -11.49
N GLU A 122 -14.57 3.41 -10.64
CA GLU A 122 -14.39 3.53 -9.19
C GLU A 122 -12.93 3.76 -8.83
N ILE A 123 -12.00 3.11 -9.53
CA ILE A 123 -10.55 3.35 -9.36
C ILE A 123 -10.21 4.82 -9.62
N GLU A 124 -10.75 5.44 -10.68
CA GLU A 124 -10.51 6.86 -10.96
C GLU A 124 -11.10 7.78 -9.86
N ILE A 125 -12.24 7.42 -9.29
CA ILE A 125 -12.82 8.14 -8.14
C ILE A 125 -11.89 8.02 -6.93
N VAL A 126 -11.41 6.81 -6.62
CA VAL A 126 -10.49 6.56 -5.50
C VAL A 126 -9.20 7.37 -5.66
N LYS A 127 -8.61 7.37 -6.86
CA LYS A 127 -7.40 8.17 -7.16
C LYS A 127 -7.63 9.65 -6.87
N LYS A 128 -8.74 10.22 -7.36
CA LYS A 128 -9.07 11.61 -7.12
C LYS A 128 -9.23 11.93 -5.63
N CYS A 129 -9.97 11.10 -4.91
CA CYS A 129 -10.16 11.26 -3.46
C CYS A 129 -8.83 11.19 -2.70
N LEU A 130 -7.92 10.30 -3.11
CA LEU A 130 -6.60 10.17 -2.48
C LEU A 130 -5.72 11.40 -2.73
N VAL A 131 -5.71 11.92 -3.95
CA VAL A 131 -4.98 13.16 -4.28
C VAL A 131 -5.50 14.31 -3.43
N ASP A 132 -6.80 14.57 -3.45
CA ASP A 132 -7.43 15.63 -2.68
C ASP A 132 -7.12 15.49 -1.17
N ARG A 133 -7.17 14.27 -0.65
CA ARG A 133 -6.91 14.01 0.77
C ARG A 133 -5.45 14.25 1.16
N LEU A 134 -4.52 13.78 0.35
CA LEU A 134 -3.09 13.97 0.60
C LEU A 134 -2.69 15.44 0.51
N GLU A 135 -3.21 16.18 -0.45
CA GLU A 135 -3.01 17.63 -0.55
C GLU A 135 -3.44 18.33 0.75
N HIS A 136 -4.64 18.06 1.25
CA HIS A 136 -5.12 18.64 2.50
C HIS A 136 -4.24 18.29 3.71
N ILE A 137 -3.82 17.02 3.83
CA ILE A 137 -2.97 16.58 4.96
C ILE A 137 -1.61 17.28 4.94
N TYR A 138 -1.00 17.42 3.78
CA TYR A 138 0.35 17.95 3.69
C TYR A 138 0.37 19.48 3.66
N HIS A 139 -0.63 20.16 3.12
CA HIS A 139 -0.78 21.61 3.23
C HIS A 139 -0.99 22.04 4.69
N ALA A 140 -1.86 21.39 5.44
CA ALA A 140 -2.06 21.66 6.86
C ALA A 140 -0.76 21.50 7.69
N ARG A 141 0.10 20.53 7.34
CA ARG A 141 1.39 20.31 8.03
C ARG A 141 2.44 21.39 7.72
N ILE A 142 2.39 22.01 6.55
CA ILE A 142 3.29 23.08 6.17
C ILE A 142 2.98 24.37 6.96
N ASP A 143 1.72 24.69 7.14
CA ASP A 143 1.28 25.88 7.88
C ASP A 143 1.67 25.84 9.37
N TYR A 144 1.64 24.66 10.01
CA TYR A 144 2.10 24.49 11.39
C TYR A 144 3.61 24.70 11.58
N LYS A 145 4.43 24.34 10.59
CA LYS A 145 5.89 24.53 10.69
C LYS A 145 6.36 25.98 10.48
N THR A 146 5.55 26.81 9.88
CA THR A 146 5.85 28.24 9.68
C THR A 146 5.46 29.12 10.85
N SER A 147 4.57 28.66 11.74
CA SER A 147 4.13 29.42 12.92
C SER A 147 5.04 29.28 14.15
N ASP A 148 5.95 28.32 14.19
CA ASP A 148 6.89 28.11 15.30
C ASP A 148 8.26 28.84 15.14
N LYS A 149 8.37 29.75 14.17
CA LYS A 149 9.54 30.62 14.00
C LYS A 149 9.15 32.10 14.14
N LYS A 150 8.74 32.49 15.33
CA LYS A 150 8.77 33.88 15.79
C LYS A 150 9.25 33.96 17.22
#